data_91b9ef2e1970643ce0ffbda012e5d284
#
_entry.id   91b9ef2e1970643ce0ffbda012e5d284
#
_cell.length_a   1.000
_cell.length_b   1.000
_cell.length_c   1.000
_cell.angle_alpha   90.00
_cell.angle_beta   90.00
_cell.angle_gamma   90.00
#
_symmetry.space_group_name_H-M   'P 1'
#
loop_
_entity.id
_entity.type
_entity.pdbx_description
1 polymer ?
#
loop_
_entity_poly.entity_id
_entity_poly.type
_entity_poly.pdbx_seq_one_letter_code
_entity_poly.pdbx_strand_id
1 'polypeptide(L)'
;MQQTMMKYPRLHLKRIGCLLMLLFPVLSNASPVFTPKPVIIGYVGGFRGLVDVTKIAANKLTHINYAFVNVQGNRAVLSNEGTDTINLRRLNELKMQRPDLKILISIGGWAWSENFSDAVLTDTSRKAFAVSAVDIIRKYHLDGVDIDWEYPGRPGEEGNVYRPEDKQNYTLMFAALRAELDKLQRKTHQKKLLTTAVGGFESFLETTEMGKAQQYLDYINLMTYDFYSSKTAGHHTNLYTAASNPAAHAADKAVKAYVAAGVPVNKLVMGIAFYGRRFILADSTGTGLGGTIVSQSFGKGYTFTKDSLVNKNGFIAYRDESAKAPYLFNPTIREFITYDDEWSVQNKCTYVLNHDMAGVMFWEYSSDEKEYLLDQINS
;
A
#
# COMPACT_ATOMS: atom_id res chain seq x y z
N MET A 1 -79.55 57.69 61.51
CA MET A 1 -79.53 57.23 60.17
C MET A 1 -78.08 56.85 59.76
N GLN A 2 -77.75 55.62 59.91
CA GLN A 2 -76.44 55.09 59.56
C GLN A 2 -76.67 53.83 58.70
N GLN A 3 -76.25 53.88 57.46
CA GLN A 3 -76.34 52.76 56.54
C GLN A 3 -75.09 51.87 56.78
N THR A 4 -75.34 50.63 57.12
CA THR A 4 -74.34 49.60 57.28
C THR A 4 -74.03 48.98 55.92
N MET A 5 -72.79 49.10 55.50
CA MET A 5 -72.30 48.43 54.27
C MET A 5 -71.82 47.02 54.62
N MET A 6 -72.42 46.02 54.01
CA MET A 6 -71.96 44.64 54.03
C MET A 6 -70.72 44.44 53.16
N LYS A 7 -69.67 43.88 53.70
CA LYS A 7 -68.45 43.44 52.99
C LYS A 7 -68.62 41.96 52.55
N TYR A 8 -68.47 41.73 51.22
CA TYR A 8 -68.40 40.38 50.65
C TYR A 8 -66.92 39.97 50.57
N PRO A 9 -66.54 38.68 50.84
CA PRO A 9 -65.18 38.20 50.75
C PRO A 9 -64.80 37.88 49.27
N ARG A 10 -63.63 38.33 48.85
CA ARG A 10 -63.04 38.01 47.52
C ARG A 10 -62.49 36.56 47.53
N LEU A 11 -63.04 35.71 46.65
CA LEU A 11 -62.45 34.42 46.29
C LEU A 11 -61.16 34.62 45.44
N HIS A 12 -60.02 34.13 45.97
CA HIS A 12 -58.78 34.04 45.16
C HIS A 12 -58.77 32.76 44.32
N LEU A 13 -58.99 32.87 43.01
CA LEU A 13 -58.84 31.79 42.09
C LEU A 13 -57.33 31.63 41.80
N LYS A 14 -56.70 30.51 42.31
CA LYS A 14 -55.33 30.10 41.92
C LYS A 14 -55.39 29.54 40.52
N ARG A 15 -54.77 30.24 39.55
CA ARG A 15 -54.50 29.73 38.23
C ARG A 15 -53.39 28.66 38.30
N ILE A 16 -53.75 27.40 38.12
CA ILE A 16 -52.79 26.30 37.86
C ILE A 16 -52.39 26.38 36.39
N GLY A 17 -51.18 26.87 36.14
CA GLY A 17 -50.58 26.85 34.80
C GLY A 17 -50.06 25.43 34.48
N CYS A 18 -50.77 24.68 33.63
CA CYS A 18 -50.24 23.47 33.04
C CYS A 18 -49.15 23.84 32.02
N LEU A 19 -47.89 23.59 32.37
CA LEU A 19 -46.76 23.70 31.47
C LEU A 19 -46.71 22.43 30.58
N LEU A 20 -47.28 22.48 29.36
CA LEU A 20 -47.11 21.43 28.38
C LEU A 20 -45.66 21.50 27.84
N MET A 21 -44.77 20.61 28.34
CA MET A 21 -43.50 20.36 27.68
C MET A 21 -43.73 19.61 26.36
N LEU A 22 -43.66 20.31 25.26
CA LEU A 22 -43.58 19.73 23.93
C LEU A 22 -42.18 19.08 23.77
N LEU A 23 -42.10 17.75 23.98
CA LEU A 23 -40.94 16.94 23.58
C LEU A 23 -40.89 16.86 22.04
N PHE A 24 -40.09 17.71 21.42
CA PHE A 24 -39.69 17.51 20.02
C PHE A 24 -38.73 16.34 19.96
N PRO A 25 -38.99 15.28 19.18
CA PRO A 25 -37.98 14.27 18.91
C PRO A 25 -36.89 14.93 18.09
N VAL A 26 -35.68 15.05 18.63
CA VAL A 26 -34.47 15.37 17.86
C VAL A 26 -34.19 14.16 16.98
N LEU A 27 -34.74 14.18 15.77
CA LEU A 27 -34.30 13.29 14.72
C LEU A 27 -32.84 13.67 14.39
N SER A 28 -31.88 12.94 14.96
CA SER A 28 -30.51 13.00 14.55
C SER A 28 -30.44 12.44 13.13
N ASN A 29 -30.46 13.30 12.13
CA ASN A 29 -30.05 12.96 10.79
C ASN A 29 -28.54 12.64 10.83
N ALA A 30 -28.20 11.41 11.18
CA ALA A 30 -26.86 10.90 10.91
C ALA A 30 -26.72 10.86 9.37
N SER A 31 -26.04 11.84 8.81
CA SER A 31 -25.64 11.79 7.41
C SER A 31 -24.91 10.46 7.19
N PRO A 32 -25.19 9.72 6.11
CA PRO A 32 -24.46 8.50 5.84
C PRO A 32 -22.97 8.83 5.79
N VAL A 33 -22.19 8.22 6.66
CA VAL A 33 -20.73 8.31 6.64
C VAL A 33 -20.31 7.65 5.34
N PHE A 34 -19.97 8.47 4.34
CA PHE A 34 -19.47 7.99 3.07
C PHE A 34 -18.05 7.46 3.31
N THR A 35 -17.92 6.18 3.62
CA THR A 35 -16.62 5.52 3.65
C THR A 35 -16.13 5.40 2.20
N PRO A 36 -15.01 6.04 1.83
CA PRO A 36 -14.46 5.90 0.49
C PRO A 36 -14.20 4.41 0.20
N LYS A 37 -14.49 3.98 -1.02
CA LYS A 37 -14.16 2.60 -1.42
C LYS A 37 -12.65 2.39 -1.28
N PRO A 38 -12.21 1.22 -0.76
CA PRO A 38 -10.80 0.90 -0.66
C PRO A 38 -10.09 1.02 -2.01
N VAL A 39 -8.85 1.50 -1.99
CA VAL A 39 -8.03 1.54 -3.20
C VAL A 39 -7.46 0.15 -3.52
N ILE A 40 -7.33 -0.14 -4.81
CA ILE A 40 -6.68 -1.34 -5.34
C ILE A 40 -5.60 -0.85 -6.29
N ILE A 41 -4.33 -0.96 -5.87
CA ILE A 41 -3.17 -0.43 -6.59
C ILE A 41 -2.37 -1.58 -7.18
N GLY A 42 -2.30 -1.66 -8.52
CA GLY A 42 -1.47 -2.65 -9.21
C GLY A 42 -0.15 -2.04 -9.67
N TYR A 43 0.98 -2.67 -9.31
CA TYR A 43 2.27 -2.33 -9.91
C TYR A 43 2.41 -3.05 -11.25
N VAL A 44 2.72 -2.30 -12.30
CA VAL A 44 2.88 -2.80 -13.67
C VAL A 44 4.32 -2.57 -14.12
N GLY A 45 5.06 -3.66 -14.35
CA GLY A 45 6.48 -3.64 -14.67
C GLY A 45 6.78 -3.28 -16.12
N GLY A 46 7.30 -2.06 -16.37
CA GLY A 46 7.83 -1.62 -17.66
C GLY A 46 9.24 -2.13 -17.98
N PHE A 47 9.97 -2.58 -16.97
CA PHE A 47 11.35 -3.09 -17.11
C PHE A 47 11.45 -4.38 -17.93
N ARG A 48 10.34 -5.01 -18.27
CA ARG A 48 10.25 -6.17 -19.17
C ARG A 48 10.04 -5.79 -20.63
N GLY A 49 9.99 -4.50 -20.97
CA GLY A 49 9.76 -3.97 -22.30
C GLY A 49 8.33 -3.45 -22.49
N LEU A 50 7.72 -3.75 -23.66
CA LEU A 50 6.36 -3.29 -23.94
C LEU A 50 5.32 -4.02 -23.10
N VAL A 51 4.48 -3.25 -22.41
CA VAL A 51 3.33 -3.76 -21.64
C VAL A 51 2.17 -4.06 -22.58
N ASP A 52 1.62 -5.26 -22.49
CA ASP A 52 0.37 -5.62 -23.16
C ASP A 52 -0.81 -5.11 -22.32
N VAL A 53 -1.24 -3.88 -22.58
CA VAL A 53 -2.34 -3.24 -21.83
C VAL A 53 -3.70 -3.93 -22.06
N THR A 54 -3.83 -4.77 -23.10
CA THR A 54 -5.08 -5.51 -23.35
C THR A 54 -5.34 -6.60 -22.31
N LYS A 55 -4.29 -7.01 -21.59
CA LYS A 55 -4.35 -7.97 -20.49
C LYS A 55 -4.57 -7.31 -19.12
N ILE A 56 -4.73 -5.99 -19.07
CA ILE A 56 -4.95 -5.28 -17.80
C ILE A 56 -6.45 -5.08 -17.59
N ALA A 57 -7.01 -5.73 -16.57
CA ALA A 57 -8.39 -5.53 -16.14
C ALA A 57 -8.56 -4.19 -15.41
N ALA A 58 -8.55 -3.10 -16.16
CA ALA A 58 -8.61 -1.74 -15.64
C ALA A 58 -9.83 -1.50 -14.72
N ASN A 59 -10.96 -2.18 -14.96
CA ASN A 59 -12.17 -2.11 -14.15
C ASN A 59 -12.02 -2.71 -12.74
N LYS A 60 -11.01 -3.56 -12.52
CA LYS A 60 -10.69 -4.17 -11.22
C LYS A 60 -9.66 -3.35 -10.40
N LEU A 61 -9.11 -2.27 -10.97
CA LEU A 61 -8.09 -1.43 -10.34
C LEU A 61 -8.61 -0.02 -10.08
N THR A 62 -8.12 0.63 -9.03
CA THR A 62 -8.29 2.06 -8.80
C THR A 62 -7.06 2.85 -9.24
N HIS A 63 -5.88 2.23 -9.12
CA HIS A 63 -4.60 2.84 -9.45
C HIS A 63 -3.69 1.84 -10.16
N ILE A 64 -2.85 2.36 -11.04
CA ILE A 64 -1.70 1.66 -11.62
C ILE A 64 -0.45 2.47 -11.29
N ASN A 65 0.53 1.82 -10.66
CA ASN A 65 1.87 2.35 -10.48
C ASN A 65 2.79 1.72 -11.54
N TYR A 66 3.25 2.53 -12.50
CA TYR A 66 4.15 2.09 -13.56
C TYR A 66 5.58 1.97 -13.02
N ALA A 67 6.09 0.78 -12.94
CA ALA A 67 7.40 0.45 -12.38
C ALA A 67 8.41 0.12 -13.50
N PHE A 68 9.51 0.84 -13.71
CA PHE A 68 9.93 1.97 -12.89
C PHE A 68 10.50 3.11 -13.74
N VAL A 69 10.47 4.31 -13.19
CA VAL A 69 11.25 5.44 -13.63
C VAL A 69 12.56 5.46 -12.82
N ASN A 70 13.68 5.75 -13.46
CA ASN A 70 15.00 5.75 -12.82
C ASN A 70 15.36 7.13 -12.24
N VAL A 71 16.38 7.16 -11.38
CA VAL A 71 17.03 8.37 -10.89
C VAL A 71 18.43 8.47 -11.46
N GLN A 72 18.71 9.52 -12.24
CA GLN A 72 20.06 9.78 -12.80
C GLN A 72 20.52 11.18 -12.41
N GLY A 73 21.65 11.25 -11.72
CA GLY A 73 22.08 12.47 -11.06
C GLY A 73 20.99 12.96 -10.09
N ASN A 74 20.47 14.15 -10.31
CA ASN A 74 19.39 14.73 -9.48
C ASN A 74 18.04 14.80 -10.24
N ARG A 75 17.76 13.86 -11.14
CA ARG A 75 16.55 13.90 -11.98
C ARG A 75 15.89 12.53 -12.07
N ALA A 76 14.56 12.52 -12.09
CA ALA A 76 13.79 11.39 -12.57
C ALA A 76 13.87 11.31 -14.11
N VAL A 77 14.18 10.14 -14.62
CA VAL A 77 14.32 9.88 -16.07
C VAL A 77 13.65 8.54 -16.43
N LEU A 78 13.10 8.45 -17.64
CA LEU A 78 12.59 7.16 -18.13
C LEU A 78 13.74 6.17 -18.26
N SER A 79 13.53 4.93 -17.80
CA SER A 79 14.54 3.88 -17.81
C SER A 79 14.88 3.43 -19.24
N ASN A 80 13.86 3.38 -20.09
CA ASN A 80 13.97 3.08 -21.51
C ASN A 80 12.97 3.92 -22.31
N GLU A 81 13.44 5.04 -22.89
CA GLU A 81 12.55 5.95 -23.64
C GLU A 81 11.78 5.25 -24.77
N GLY A 82 12.36 4.25 -25.42
CA GLY A 82 11.73 3.54 -26.53
C GLY A 82 10.47 2.77 -26.12
N THR A 83 10.48 2.14 -24.95
CA THR A 83 9.35 1.35 -24.44
C THR A 83 8.48 2.14 -23.47
N ASP A 84 9.07 2.92 -22.55
CA ASP A 84 8.36 3.63 -21.51
C ASP A 84 7.40 4.68 -22.09
N THR A 85 7.83 5.40 -23.14
CA THR A 85 6.97 6.39 -23.80
C THR A 85 5.71 5.77 -24.40
N ILE A 86 5.81 4.55 -24.91
CA ILE A 86 4.69 3.80 -25.48
C ILE A 86 3.80 3.28 -24.33
N ASN A 87 4.43 2.66 -23.31
CA ASN A 87 3.73 2.10 -22.17
C ASN A 87 2.89 3.15 -21.44
N LEU A 88 3.46 4.32 -21.11
CA LEU A 88 2.77 5.38 -20.40
C LEU A 88 1.57 5.92 -21.16
N ARG A 89 1.67 6.05 -22.51
CA ARG A 89 0.53 6.46 -23.34
C ARG A 89 -0.57 5.40 -23.36
N ARG A 90 -0.21 4.12 -23.58
CA ARG A 90 -1.17 3.01 -23.63
C ARG A 90 -1.86 2.77 -22.30
N LEU A 91 -1.13 2.87 -21.19
CA LEU A 91 -1.74 2.80 -19.86
C LEU A 91 -2.75 3.92 -19.64
N ASN A 92 -2.44 5.14 -20.10
CA ASN A 92 -3.37 6.26 -19.97
C ASN A 92 -4.65 6.08 -20.81
N GLU A 93 -4.59 5.32 -21.92
CA GLU A 93 -5.75 4.95 -22.73
C GLU A 93 -6.75 4.04 -21.99
N LEU A 94 -6.30 3.30 -20.95
CA LEU A 94 -7.20 2.51 -20.11
C LEU A 94 -8.26 3.36 -19.38
N LYS A 95 -8.03 4.65 -19.23
CA LYS A 95 -9.02 5.60 -18.70
C LYS A 95 -10.26 5.75 -19.59
N MET A 96 -10.18 5.34 -20.86
CA MET A 96 -11.38 5.28 -21.72
C MET A 96 -12.36 4.19 -21.25
N GLN A 97 -11.84 3.11 -20.64
CA GLN A 97 -12.62 2.03 -20.06
C GLN A 97 -13.03 2.32 -18.61
N ARG A 98 -12.14 3.00 -17.87
CA ARG A 98 -12.36 3.39 -16.47
C ARG A 98 -11.88 4.83 -16.24
N PRO A 99 -12.76 5.82 -16.37
CA PRO A 99 -12.39 7.25 -16.26
C PRO A 99 -11.77 7.64 -14.90
N ASP A 100 -12.13 6.94 -13.83
CA ASP A 100 -11.61 7.21 -12.48
C ASP A 100 -10.26 6.58 -12.19
N LEU A 101 -9.74 5.72 -13.09
CA LEU A 101 -8.44 5.06 -12.94
C LEU A 101 -7.33 6.10 -12.82
N LYS A 102 -6.45 5.93 -11.82
CA LYS A 102 -5.28 6.78 -11.61
C LYS A 102 -4.03 6.05 -12.08
N ILE A 103 -3.17 6.74 -12.82
CA ILE A 103 -1.92 6.20 -13.31
C ILE A 103 -0.78 7.07 -12.81
N LEU A 104 0.10 6.45 -12.02
CA LEU A 104 1.27 7.09 -11.44
C LEU A 104 2.53 6.47 -12.05
N ILE A 105 3.61 7.27 -12.10
CA ILE A 105 4.95 6.71 -12.25
C ILE A 105 5.47 6.31 -10.87
N SER A 106 6.04 5.11 -10.75
CA SER A 106 6.83 4.70 -9.58
C SER A 106 8.30 4.92 -9.90
N ILE A 107 8.99 5.66 -9.03
CA ILE A 107 10.39 6.05 -9.21
C ILE A 107 11.23 5.25 -8.21
N GLY A 108 12.24 4.52 -8.71
CA GLY A 108 13.14 3.72 -7.89
C GLY A 108 12.91 2.21 -8.02
N GLY A 109 12.55 1.56 -6.92
CA GLY A 109 12.55 0.11 -6.76
C GLY A 109 13.94 -0.41 -6.42
N TRP A 110 14.05 -1.73 -6.17
CA TRP A 110 15.29 -2.36 -5.68
C TRP A 110 16.53 -1.98 -6.52
N ALA A 111 16.45 -2.17 -7.85
CA ALA A 111 17.59 -2.01 -8.76
C ALA A 111 17.87 -0.55 -9.17
N TRP A 112 17.04 0.43 -8.83
CA TRP A 112 17.19 1.83 -9.25
C TRP A 112 17.10 2.84 -8.09
N SER A 113 17.41 2.38 -6.89
CA SER A 113 17.48 3.25 -5.70
C SER A 113 18.88 3.81 -5.40
N GLU A 114 19.89 3.47 -6.19
CA GLU A 114 21.30 3.79 -5.97
C GLU A 114 21.57 5.30 -5.86
N ASN A 115 20.85 6.12 -6.65
CA ASN A 115 21.14 7.55 -6.79
C ASN A 115 20.24 8.46 -5.92
N PHE A 116 19.27 7.92 -5.18
CA PHE A 116 18.34 8.76 -4.41
C PHE A 116 19.03 9.63 -3.36
N SER A 117 19.94 9.06 -2.59
CA SER A 117 20.60 9.79 -1.50
C SER A 117 21.35 11.03 -2.01
N ASP A 118 21.98 10.93 -3.20
CA ASP A 118 22.63 12.08 -3.86
C ASP A 118 21.60 13.03 -4.48
N ALA A 119 20.57 12.49 -5.15
CA ALA A 119 19.55 13.28 -5.83
C ALA A 119 18.78 14.21 -4.88
N VAL A 120 18.63 13.84 -3.62
CA VAL A 120 17.81 14.59 -2.65
C VAL A 120 18.63 15.27 -1.56
N LEU A 121 19.96 15.32 -1.69
CA LEU A 121 20.87 15.79 -0.65
C LEU A 121 20.69 17.29 -0.35
N THR A 122 20.50 18.12 -1.37
CA THR A 122 20.38 19.58 -1.24
C THR A 122 19.01 20.08 -1.69
N ASP A 123 18.62 21.28 -1.27
CA ASP A 123 17.38 21.93 -1.72
C ASP A 123 17.33 22.08 -3.24
N THR A 124 18.46 22.43 -3.85
CA THR A 124 18.57 22.59 -5.31
C THR A 124 18.36 21.26 -6.01
N SER A 125 19.01 20.18 -5.54
CA SER A 125 18.88 18.86 -6.15
C SER A 125 17.48 18.27 -5.94
N ARG A 126 16.89 18.40 -4.74
CA ARG A 126 15.49 18.00 -4.45
C ARG A 126 14.49 18.70 -5.38
N LYS A 127 14.67 20.01 -5.60
CA LYS A 127 13.82 20.76 -6.51
C LYS A 127 13.97 20.27 -7.97
N ALA A 128 15.19 20.01 -8.41
CA ALA A 128 15.44 19.50 -9.76
C ALA A 128 14.81 18.11 -9.95
N PHE A 129 14.92 17.23 -8.94
CA PHE A 129 14.26 15.94 -8.91
C PHE A 129 12.73 16.08 -9.00
N ALA A 130 12.13 16.90 -8.14
CA ALA A 130 10.69 17.10 -8.12
C ALA A 130 10.15 17.66 -9.45
N VAL A 131 10.85 18.65 -10.04
CA VAL A 131 10.46 19.23 -11.34
C VAL A 131 10.52 18.16 -12.44
N SER A 132 11.60 17.36 -12.51
CA SER A 132 11.74 16.33 -13.55
C SER A 132 10.69 15.23 -13.44
N ALA A 133 10.34 14.79 -12.22
CA ALA A 133 9.27 13.84 -11.99
C ALA A 133 7.90 14.39 -12.44
N VAL A 134 7.60 15.65 -12.10
CA VAL A 134 6.35 16.31 -12.49
C VAL A 134 6.30 16.59 -13.99
N ASP A 135 7.43 16.85 -14.65
CA ASP A 135 7.51 17.00 -16.10
C ASP A 135 7.12 15.72 -16.84
N ILE A 136 7.51 14.54 -16.33
CA ILE A 136 7.10 13.25 -16.88
C ILE A 136 5.58 13.11 -16.81
N ILE A 137 4.98 13.27 -15.62
CA ILE A 137 3.52 13.10 -15.48
C ILE A 137 2.74 14.15 -16.28
N ARG A 138 3.25 15.36 -16.43
CA ARG A 138 2.67 16.40 -17.28
C ARG A 138 2.72 15.99 -18.76
N LYS A 139 3.88 15.52 -19.24
CA LYS A 139 4.12 15.10 -20.64
C LYS A 139 3.18 13.97 -21.06
N TYR A 140 2.91 13.02 -20.17
CA TYR A 140 2.08 11.85 -20.46
C TYR A 140 0.67 11.90 -19.87
N HIS A 141 0.24 13.06 -19.34
CA HIS A 141 -1.10 13.28 -18.74
C HIS A 141 -1.46 12.29 -17.62
N LEU A 142 -0.48 11.99 -16.77
CA LEU A 142 -0.64 11.05 -15.66
C LEU A 142 -1.17 11.73 -14.40
N ASP A 143 -1.48 10.92 -13.38
CA ASP A 143 -2.21 11.39 -12.19
C ASP A 143 -1.30 11.64 -10.99
N GLY A 144 -0.06 11.16 -10.99
CA GLY A 144 0.80 11.36 -9.84
C GLY A 144 2.14 10.65 -9.89
N VAL A 145 2.83 10.73 -8.77
CA VAL A 145 4.14 10.15 -8.52
C VAL A 145 4.06 9.21 -7.33
N ASP A 146 4.62 8.04 -7.45
CA ASP A 146 4.95 7.09 -6.40
C ASP A 146 6.46 7.07 -6.20
N ILE A 147 6.94 6.99 -4.97
CA ILE A 147 8.36 6.88 -4.65
C ILE A 147 8.61 5.51 -4.02
N ASP A 148 9.53 4.77 -4.60
CA ASP A 148 9.97 3.47 -4.12
C ASP A 148 11.48 3.49 -3.88
N TRP A 149 11.90 4.14 -2.80
CA TRP A 149 13.31 4.24 -2.42
C TRP A 149 13.70 3.12 -1.45
N GLU A 150 14.56 2.22 -1.88
CA GLU A 150 14.97 1.03 -1.13
C GLU A 150 16.49 1.05 -0.85
N TYR A 151 16.97 1.70 0.25
CA TYR A 151 16.14 2.34 1.29
C TYR A 151 16.80 3.64 1.76
N PRO A 152 16.03 4.64 2.26
CA PRO A 152 16.61 5.85 2.85
C PRO A 152 17.36 5.52 4.15
N GLY A 153 18.59 6.01 4.27
CA GLY A 153 19.40 5.93 5.48
C GLY A 153 19.87 4.53 5.89
N ARG A 154 19.74 3.53 5.01
CA ARG A 154 20.12 2.14 5.28
C ARG A 154 20.49 1.38 4.00
N PRO A 155 21.20 0.25 4.11
CA PRO A 155 21.51 -0.57 2.95
C PRO A 155 20.26 -1.05 2.22
N GLY A 156 20.29 -0.99 0.88
CA GLY A 156 19.40 -1.66 -0.07
C GLY A 156 20.19 -2.66 -0.90
N GLU A 157 20.06 -2.58 -2.25
CA GLU A 157 20.91 -3.34 -3.17
C GLU A 157 22.40 -2.98 -3.00
N GLU A 158 23.26 -3.93 -3.29
CA GLU A 158 24.72 -3.72 -3.20
C GLU A 158 25.15 -2.55 -4.10
N GLY A 159 25.88 -1.58 -3.53
CA GLY A 159 26.30 -0.37 -4.22
C GLY A 159 25.40 0.84 -4.00
N ASN A 160 24.21 0.68 -3.41
CA ASN A 160 23.35 1.83 -3.11
C ASN A 160 24.00 2.77 -2.08
N VAL A 161 23.99 4.06 -2.42
CA VAL A 161 24.44 5.11 -1.50
C VAL A 161 23.34 5.40 -0.48
N TYR A 162 23.71 5.44 0.81
CA TYR A 162 22.82 5.84 1.90
C TYR A 162 23.55 6.64 2.96
N ARG A 163 22.85 7.57 3.64
CA ARG A 163 23.40 8.49 4.62
C ARG A 163 22.44 8.70 5.79
N PRO A 164 22.92 9.07 6.99
CA PRO A 164 22.03 9.45 8.09
C PRO A 164 21.09 10.61 7.75
N GLU A 165 21.53 11.54 6.89
CA GLU A 165 20.76 12.71 6.42
C GLU A 165 19.55 12.31 5.58
N ASP A 166 19.54 11.10 5.01
CA ASP A 166 18.40 10.57 4.23
C ASP A 166 17.12 10.55 5.05
N LYS A 167 17.23 10.35 6.37
CA LYS A 167 16.09 10.39 7.29
C LYS A 167 15.27 11.68 7.14
N GLN A 168 15.94 12.82 7.15
CA GLN A 168 15.29 14.12 6.96
C GLN A 168 15.03 14.41 5.48
N ASN A 169 15.99 14.08 4.61
CA ASN A 169 15.92 14.36 3.18
C ASN A 169 14.75 13.63 2.51
N TYR A 170 14.38 12.44 3.00
CA TYR A 170 13.20 11.71 2.56
C TYR A 170 11.91 12.55 2.77
N THR A 171 11.75 13.14 3.95
CA THR A 171 10.62 14.03 4.24
C THR A 171 10.65 15.29 3.37
N LEU A 172 11.82 15.92 3.20
CA LEU A 172 11.99 17.13 2.39
C LEU A 172 11.78 16.87 0.90
N MET A 173 12.11 15.69 0.41
CA MET A 173 11.81 15.26 -0.97
C MET A 173 10.29 15.24 -1.22
N PHE A 174 9.50 14.69 -0.30
CA PHE A 174 8.03 14.72 -0.43
C PHE A 174 7.48 16.13 -0.37
N ALA A 175 8.02 17.00 0.46
CA ALA A 175 7.63 18.41 0.49
C ALA A 175 7.88 19.08 -0.87
N ALA A 176 9.05 18.85 -1.49
CA ALA A 176 9.38 19.38 -2.81
C ALA A 176 8.48 18.82 -3.92
N LEU A 177 8.25 17.50 -3.95
CA LEU A 177 7.35 16.85 -4.90
C LEU A 177 5.91 17.37 -4.76
N ARG A 178 5.40 17.47 -3.53
CA ARG A 178 4.05 17.98 -3.27
C ARG A 178 3.89 19.41 -3.76
N ALA A 179 4.89 20.27 -3.52
CA ALA A 179 4.86 21.65 -3.99
C ALA A 179 4.78 21.75 -5.53
N GLU A 180 5.51 20.93 -6.28
CA GLU A 180 5.46 20.91 -7.75
C GLU A 180 4.16 20.26 -8.27
N LEU A 181 3.69 19.18 -7.65
CA LEU A 181 2.40 18.56 -7.96
C LEU A 181 1.23 19.51 -7.76
N ASP A 182 1.25 20.33 -6.68
CA ASP A 182 0.21 21.32 -6.41
C ASP A 182 0.22 22.45 -7.45
N LYS A 183 1.40 22.83 -7.98
CA LYS A 183 1.47 23.78 -9.09
C LYS A 183 0.82 23.20 -10.35
N LEU A 184 1.09 21.92 -10.66
CA LEU A 184 0.46 21.26 -11.79
C LEU A 184 -1.04 21.09 -11.59
N GLN A 185 -1.50 20.71 -10.39
CA GLN A 185 -2.90 20.59 -10.02
C GLN A 185 -3.67 21.92 -10.23
N ARG A 186 -3.09 23.06 -9.79
CA ARG A 186 -3.70 24.37 -10.02
C ARG A 186 -3.84 24.72 -11.50
N LYS A 187 -2.88 24.28 -12.36
CA LYS A 187 -2.93 24.53 -13.82
C LYS A 187 -3.94 23.63 -14.54
N THR A 188 -4.09 22.38 -14.09
CA THR A 188 -4.91 21.37 -14.78
C THR A 188 -6.30 21.22 -14.16
N HIS A 189 -6.55 21.78 -12.96
CA HIS A 189 -7.74 21.58 -12.13
C HIS A 189 -8.01 20.09 -11.83
N GLN A 190 -6.96 19.24 -11.88
CA GLN A 190 -7.02 17.82 -11.60
C GLN A 190 -6.12 17.48 -10.41
N LYS A 191 -6.66 16.78 -9.41
CA LYS A 191 -5.87 16.32 -8.26
C LYS A 191 -4.69 15.50 -8.76
N LYS A 192 -3.49 15.78 -8.21
CA LYS A 192 -2.27 15.02 -8.45
C LYS A 192 -1.85 14.29 -7.18
N LEU A 193 -1.65 12.99 -7.31
CA LEU A 193 -1.35 12.10 -6.19
C LEU A 193 0.15 12.03 -5.93
N LEU A 194 0.50 11.85 -4.66
CA LEU A 194 1.85 11.53 -4.22
C LEU A 194 1.76 10.35 -3.26
N THR A 195 2.38 9.23 -3.62
CA THR A 195 2.42 8.01 -2.83
C THR A 195 3.84 7.53 -2.62
N THR A 196 4.04 6.55 -1.76
CA THR A 196 5.34 5.92 -1.57
C THR A 196 5.18 4.46 -1.19
N ALA A 197 6.02 3.58 -1.75
CA ALA A 197 6.26 2.25 -1.23
C ALA A 197 7.30 2.32 -0.11
N VAL A 198 7.08 1.57 0.95
CA VAL A 198 7.92 1.61 2.16
C VAL A 198 8.12 0.21 2.72
N GLY A 199 9.26 -0.03 3.38
CA GLY A 199 9.54 -1.31 4.01
C GLY A 199 8.48 -1.69 5.05
N GLY A 200 7.94 -2.89 4.95
CA GLY A 200 6.96 -3.45 5.88
C GLY A 200 7.59 -3.93 7.20
N PHE A 201 8.61 -3.27 7.71
CA PHE A 201 9.37 -3.65 8.89
C PHE A 201 9.74 -2.43 9.75
N GLU A 202 9.83 -2.63 11.06
CA GLU A 202 10.01 -1.57 12.06
C GLU A 202 11.29 -0.75 11.87
N SER A 203 12.39 -1.38 11.47
CA SER A 203 13.67 -0.69 11.27
C SER A 203 13.69 0.32 10.11
N PHE A 204 12.69 0.30 9.21
CA PHE A 204 12.49 1.37 8.23
C PHE A 204 12.10 2.70 8.92
N LEU A 205 11.35 2.62 10.00
CA LEU A 205 10.92 3.79 10.78
C LEU A 205 12.06 4.44 11.58
N GLU A 206 13.13 3.70 11.86
CA GLU A 206 14.32 4.23 12.53
C GLU A 206 15.07 5.22 11.63
N THR A 207 15.06 4.98 10.32
CA THR A 207 15.78 5.77 9.32
C THR A 207 14.89 6.74 8.53
N THR A 208 13.64 6.92 8.95
CA THR A 208 12.68 7.84 8.31
C THR A 208 11.86 8.61 9.34
N GLU A 209 11.23 9.71 8.91
CA GLU A 209 10.32 10.53 9.75
C GLU A 209 8.88 10.37 9.22
N MET A 210 8.34 9.12 9.17
CA MET A 210 7.05 8.85 8.51
C MET A 210 5.88 9.65 9.08
N GLY A 211 5.87 9.92 10.40
CA GLY A 211 4.88 10.79 11.04
C GLY A 211 4.88 12.23 10.52
N LYS A 212 6.04 12.71 10.02
CA LYS A 212 6.14 14.02 9.35
C LYS A 212 5.90 13.89 7.84
N ALA A 213 6.46 12.87 7.19
CA ALA A 213 6.36 12.67 5.75
C ALA A 213 4.91 12.47 5.28
N GLN A 214 4.09 11.78 6.07
CA GLN A 214 2.70 11.45 5.74
C GLN A 214 1.82 12.67 5.41
N GLN A 215 2.15 13.86 5.90
CA GLN A 215 1.37 15.07 5.59
C GLN A 215 1.40 15.45 4.11
N TYR A 216 2.43 15.04 3.38
CA TYR A 216 2.59 15.29 1.94
C TYR A 216 2.01 14.19 1.06
N LEU A 217 1.72 13.02 1.64
CA LEU A 217 1.37 11.78 0.95
C LEU A 217 -0.14 11.54 0.96
N ASP A 218 -0.65 11.05 -0.17
CA ASP A 218 -2.02 10.57 -0.29
C ASP A 218 -2.14 9.13 0.25
N TYR A 219 -1.21 8.24 -0.14
CA TYR A 219 -1.13 6.84 0.33
C TYR A 219 0.30 6.43 0.65
N ILE A 220 0.43 5.44 1.54
CA ILE A 220 1.68 4.81 1.96
C ILE A 220 1.53 3.32 1.77
N ASN A 221 2.19 2.78 0.75
CA ASN A 221 2.12 1.40 0.30
C ASN A 221 3.10 0.56 1.12
N LEU A 222 2.60 -0.19 2.10
CA LEU A 222 3.44 -1.06 2.92
C LEU A 222 3.85 -2.29 2.11
N MET A 223 5.13 -2.47 1.85
CA MET A 223 5.68 -3.69 1.26
C MET A 223 5.66 -4.82 2.30
N THR A 224 4.46 -5.34 2.59
CA THR A 224 4.22 -6.40 3.57
C THR A 224 4.51 -7.78 2.99
N TYR A 225 5.69 -7.89 2.40
CA TYR A 225 6.24 -9.11 1.83
C TYR A 225 7.77 -9.11 1.94
N ASP A 226 8.40 -10.21 1.52
CA ASP A 226 9.83 -10.46 1.67
C ASP A 226 10.31 -10.51 3.12
N PHE A 227 9.47 -11.00 4.01
CA PHE A 227 9.71 -11.16 5.45
C PHE A 227 10.58 -12.38 5.83
N TYR A 228 11.17 -13.04 4.87
CA TYR A 228 11.90 -14.28 5.09
C TYR A 228 13.29 -14.07 5.74
N SER A 229 13.78 -15.13 6.39
CA SER A 229 15.13 -15.24 6.89
C SER A 229 16.06 -15.87 5.85
N SER A 230 17.35 -15.59 5.89
CA SER A 230 18.35 -16.31 5.09
C SER A 230 18.74 -17.67 5.67
N LYS A 231 18.30 -18.01 6.89
CA LYS A 231 18.73 -19.20 7.62
C LYS A 231 17.63 -20.26 7.75
N THR A 232 16.39 -19.82 7.93
CA THR A 232 15.29 -20.68 8.33
C THR A 232 14.08 -20.43 7.45
N ALA A 233 13.51 -21.48 6.88
CA ALA A 233 12.29 -21.39 6.06
C ALA A 233 11.11 -20.88 6.87
N GLY A 234 10.50 -19.83 6.40
CA GLY A 234 9.37 -19.14 7.02
C GLY A 234 8.49 -18.45 5.97
N HIS A 235 7.51 -17.75 6.45
CA HIS A 235 6.61 -17.01 5.58
C HIS A 235 7.24 -15.70 5.13
N HIS A 236 7.01 -15.32 3.87
CA HIS A 236 7.49 -14.05 3.34
C HIS A 236 6.40 -12.98 3.24
N THR A 237 5.13 -13.33 3.43
CA THR A 237 4.00 -12.41 3.24
C THR A 237 2.84 -12.70 4.20
N ASN A 238 3.16 -13.12 5.43
CA ASN A 238 2.20 -13.48 6.45
C ASN A 238 1.45 -12.25 7.03
N LEU A 239 0.16 -12.44 7.32
CA LEU A 239 -0.65 -11.41 7.96
C LEU A 239 -0.26 -11.23 9.44
N TYR A 240 -0.16 -12.33 10.19
CA TYR A 240 0.25 -12.36 11.58
C TYR A 240 1.57 -13.10 11.76
N THR A 241 2.20 -12.92 12.90
CA THR A 241 3.39 -13.72 13.23
C THR A 241 3.02 -15.18 13.46
N ALA A 242 3.84 -16.08 12.93
CA ALA A 242 3.69 -17.50 13.22
C ALA A 242 3.90 -17.79 14.71
N ALA A 243 3.09 -18.68 15.29
CA ALA A 243 3.24 -19.09 16.68
C ALA A 243 4.63 -19.69 16.97
N SER A 244 5.23 -20.36 15.96
CA SER A 244 6.58 -20.92 16.01
C SER A 244 7.70 -19.87 15.94
N ASN A 245 7.40 -18.62 15.47
CA ASN A 245 8.39 -17.53 15.36
C ASN A 245 7.73 -16.18 15.63
N PRO A 246 7.37 -15.84 16.88
CA PRO A 246 6.69 -14.58 17.21
C PRO A 246 7.56 -13.33 17.00
N ALA A 247 8.88 -13.48 16.84
CA ALA A 247 9.79 -12.38 16.53
C ALA A 247 9.82 -12.00 15.03
N ALA A 248 9.27 -12.83 14.15
CA ALA A 248 9.26 -12.58 12.72
C ALA A 248 8.44 -11.33 12.35
N HIS A 249 8.75 -10.74 11.17
CA HIS A 249 7.93 -9.69 10.58
C HIS A 249 6.54 -10.21 10.22
N ALA A 250 5.57 -9.31 10.17
CA ALA A 250 4.20 -9.60 9.76
C ALA A 250 3.50 -8.31 9.32
N ALA A 251 2.49 -8.41 8.45
CA ALA A 251 1.75 -7.26 8.00
C ALA A 251 1.07 -6.49 9.14
N ASP A 252 0.44 -7.19 10.09
CA ASP A 252 -0.16 -6.60 11.30
C ASP A 252 0.84 -5.80 12.14
N LYS A 253 2.06 -6.32 12.33
CA LYS A 253 3.13 -5.59 13.03
C LYS A 253 3.53 -4.31 12.30
N ALA A 254 3.69 -4.40 10.98
CA ALA A 254 4.02 -3.24 10.17
C ALA A 254 2.94 -2.16 10.31
N VAL A 255 1.67 -2.49 10.12
CA VAL A 255 0.55 -1.54 10.28
C VAL A 255 0.59 -0.87 11.66
N LYS A 256 0.72 -1.65 12.73
CA LYS A 256 0.79 -1.12 14.11
C LYS A 256 1.99 -0.18 14.31
N ALA A 257 3.15 -0.54 13.77
CA ALA A 257 4.36 0.28 13.89
C ALA A 257 4.22 1.63 13.17
N TYR A 258 3.66 1.64 11.94
CA TYR A 258 3.42 2.88 11.20
C TYR A 258 2.38 3.77 11.87
N VAL A 259 1.30 3.21 12.42
CA VAL A 259 0.32 3.97 13.21
C VAL A 259 0.95 4.56 14.46
N ALA A 260 1.77 3.79 15.19
CA ALA A 260 2.51 4.27 16.35
C ALA A 260 3.53 5.37 16.00
N ALA A 261 4.08 5.37 14.78
CA ALA A 261 4.93 6.41 14.25
C ALA A 261 4.17 7.69 13.80
N GLY A 262 2.84 7.74 13.97
CA GLY A 262 2.01 8.90 13.66
C GLY A 262 1.45 8.94 12.24
N VAL A 263 1.44 7.82 11.54
CA VAL A 263 0.78 7.70 10.22
C VAL A 263 -0.69 7.36 10.41
N PRO A 264 -1.63 8.15 9.84
CA PRO A 264 -3.04 7.81 9.88
C PRO A 264 -3.32 6.47 9.17
N VAL A 265 -4.07 5.58 9.81
CA VAL A 265 -4.34 4.23 9.27
C VAL A 265 -5.04 4.26 7.91
N ASN A 266 -5.91 5.26 7.69
CA ASN A 266 -6.61 5.48 6.42
C ASN A 266 -5.73 6.01 5.27
N LYS A 267 -4.41 6.13 5.47
CA LYS A 267 -3.42 6.35 4.41
C LYS A 267 -2.58 5.09 4.14
N LEU A 268 -2.66 4.08 5.00
CA LEU A 268 -1.90 2.85 4.85
C LEU A 268 -2.58 1.90 3.85
N VAL A 269 -1.80 1.38 2.92
CA VAL A 269 -2.20 0.41 1.90
C VAL A 269 -1.40 -0.87 2.13
N MET A 270 -2.08 -2.01 2.30
CA MET A 270 -1.43 -3.29 2.59
C MET A 270 -0.89 -3.94 1.31
N GLY A 271 0.34 -4.39 1.33
CA GLY A 271 0.99 -5.12 0.24
C GLY A 271 0.58 -6.59 0.18
N ILE A 272 0.34 -7.07 -1.03
CA ILE A 272 0.07 -8.47 -1.35
C ILE A 272 1.11 -8.94 -2.36
N ALA A 273 1.68 -10.13 -2.14
CA ALA A 273 2.66 -10.71 -3.05
C ALA A 273 1.96 -11.57 -4.11
N PHE A 274 2.00 -11.15 -5.37
CA PHE A 274 1.51 -11.98 -6.49
C PHE A 274 2.56 -13.00 -6.95
N TYR A 275 3.63 -13.17 -6.18
CA TYR A 275 4.76 -14.07 -6.42
C TYR A 275 5.11 -14.85 -5.15
N GLY A 276 5.88 -15.94 -5.31
CA GLY A 276 6.40 -16.71 -4.19
C GLY A 276 7.90 -16.50 -3.96
N ARG A 277 8.36 -16.97 -2.79
CA ARG A 277 9.79 -17.18 -2.48
C ARG A 277 10.05 -18.66 -2.37
N ARG A 278 11.20 -19.08 -2.87
CA ARG A 278 11.61 -20.47 -2.99
C ARG A 278 12.86 -20.72 -2.17
N PHE A 279 12.84 -21.79 -1.33
CA PHE A 279 13.98 -22.20 -0.50
C PHE A 279 14.27 -23.68 -0.74
N ILE A 280 15.54 -24.04 -0.90
CA ILE A 280 16.00 -25.42 -0.83
C ILE A 280 16.46 -25.67 0.60
N LEU A 281 15.96 -26.74 1.22
CA LEU A 281 16.24 -27.07 2.61
C LEU A 281 17.32 -28.14 2.73
N ALA A 282 17.98 -28.15 3.89
CA ALA A 282 19.03 -29.12 4.20
C ALA A 282 18.49 -30.56 4.28
N ASP A 283 17.25 -30.72 4.74
CA ASP A 283 16.57 -32.00 4.90
C ASP A 283 15.10 -31.94 4.46
N SER A 284 14.40 -33.05 4.56
CA SER A 284 13.00 -33.22 4.18
C SER A 284 12.07 -33.47 5.37
N THR A 285 12.48 -33.08 6.60
CA THR A 285 11.71 -33.37 7.81
C THR A 285 10.43 -32.52 7.90
N GLY A 286 9.37 -33.13 8.43
CA GLY A 286 8.11 -32.47 8.71
C GLY A 286 7.43 -31.88 7.48
N THR A 287 6.98 -30.62 7.59
CA THR A 287 6.34 -29.86 6.52
C THR A 287 7.27 -28.86 5.83
N GLY A 288 8.57 -28.90 6.17
CA GLY A 288 9.57 -27.94 5.69
C GLY A 288 9.55 -26.58 6.40
N LEU A 289 8.47 -26.21 7.09
CA LEU A 289 8.43 -24.96 7.86
C LEU A 289 9.39 -25.03 9.04
N GLY A 290 10.25 -24.01 9.18
CA GLY A 290 11.31 -23.98 10.17
C GLY A 290 12.60 -24.72 9.75
N GLY A 291 12.62 -25.37 8.57
CA GLY A 291 13.79 -26.08 8.04
C GLY A 291 14.96 -25.14 7.72
N THR A 292 16.19 -25.68 7.82
CA THR A 292 17.42 -24.92 7.50
C THR A 292 17.54 -24.67 6.00
N ILE A 293 17.69 -23.40 5.60
CA ILE A 293 17.84 -22.98 4.20
C ILE A 293 19.28 -23.24 3.73
N VAL A 294 19.43 -23.92 2.59
CA VAL A 294 20.70 -24.10 1.85
C VAL A 294 20.83 -23.07 0.74
N SER A 295 19.76 -22.81 0.01
CA SER A 295 19.71 -21.76 -1.03
C SER A 295 18.33 -21.15 -1.14
N GLN A 296 18.29 -19.94 -1.67
CA GLN A 296 17.04 -19.18 -1.86
C GLN A 296 17.01 -18.50 -3.21
N SER A 297 15.80 -18.31 -3.74
CA SER A 297 15.56 -17.59 -4.99
C SER A 297 14.16 -17.00 -5.04
N PHE A 298 13.93 -16.13 -6.01
CA PHE A 298 12.56 -15.78 -6.39
C PHE A 298 11.82 -17.03 -6.85
N GLY A 299 10.59 -17.16 -6.38
CA GLY A 299 9.64 -18.14 -6.91
C GLY A 299 9.00 -17.66 -8.21
N LYS A 300 7.98 -18.38 -8.62
CA LYS A 300 7.16 -18.02 -9.80
C LYS A 300 5.98 -17.16 -9.40
N GLY A 301 5.33 -16.53 -10.39
CA GLY A 301 4.07 -15.84 -10.21
C GLY A 301 2.93 -16.78 -9.75
N TYR A 302 1.88 -16.18 -9.21
CA TYR A 302 0.81 -16.97 -8.58
C TYR A 302 0.09 -17.89 -9.56
N THR A 303 -0.23 -17.45 -10.79
CA THR A 303 -0.87 -18.32 -11.79
C THR A 303 -0.07 -19.62 -11.99
N PHE A 304 1.25 -19.54 -12.15
CA PHE A 304 2.08 -20.74 -12.28
C PHE A 304 2.07 -21.57 -11.00
N THR A 305 2.20 -20.94 -9.83
CA THR A 305 2.19 -21.64 -8.53
C THR A 305 0.90 -22.44 -8.35
N LYS A 306 -0.25 -21.81 -8.57
CA LYS A 306 -1.57 -22.46 -8.46
C LYS A 306 -1.77 -23.57 -9.49
N ASP A 307 -1.49 -23.30 -10.75
CA ASP A 307 -1.79 -24.23 -11.83
C ASP A 307 -0.84 -25.41 -11.89
N SER A 308 0.41 -25.24 -11.45
CA SER A 308 1.48 -26.24 -11.64
C SER A 308 2.02 -26.86 -10.37
N LEU A 309 1.89 -26.18 -9.20
CA LEU A 309 2.56 -26.64 -7.98
C LEU A 309 1.60 -27.04 -6.86
N VAL A 310 0.48 -26.32 -6.66
CA VAL A 310 -0.45 -26.61 -5.55
C VAL A 310 -0.97 -28.04 -5.65
N ASN A 311 -0.52 -28.93 -4.74
CA ASN A 311 -0.82 -30.38 -4.71
C ASN A 311 -0.47 -31.12 -6.02
N LYS A 312 0.58 -30.65 -6.72
CA LYS A 312 1.07 -31.19 -7.99
C LYS A 312 2.58 -31.33 -7.98
N ASN A 313 3.12 -32.17 -8.85
CA ASN A 313 4.56 -32.32 -9.07
C ASN A 313 5.35 -32.61 -7.76
N GLY A 314 4.75 -33.37 -6.84
CA GLY A 314 5.37 -33.71 -5.55
C GLY A 314 5.27 -32.64 -4.46
N PHE A 315 4.67 -31.49 -4.76
CA PHE A 315 4.38 -30.46 -3.76
C PHE A 315 3.08 -30.78 -3.01
N ILE A 316 3.11 -30.56 -1.71
CA ILE A 316 1.97 -30.63 -0.80
C ILE A 316 1.70 -29.22 -0.28
N ALA A 317 0.44 -28.81 -0.35
CA ALA A 317 -0.01 -27.50 0.14
C ALA A 317 -0.35 -27.57 1.63
N TYR A 318 0.13 -26.58 2.36
CA TYR A 318 -0.10 -26.40 3.78
C TYR A 318 -0.60 -24.98 4.08
N ARG A 319 -1.19 -24.79 5.24
CA ARG A 319 -1.58 -23.48 5.80
C ARG A 319 -1.09 -23.33 7.22
N ASP A 320 -0.48 -22.21 7.53
CA ASP A 320 -0.27 -21.78 8.90
C ASP A 320 -1.44 -20.88 9.32
N GLU A 321 -2.40 -21.46 10.05
CA GLU A 321 -3.59 -20.76 10.49
C GLU A 321 -3.28 -19.59 11.43
N SER A 322 -2.19 -19.69 12.22
CA SER A 322 -1.78 -18.62 13.14
C SER A 322 -1.21 -17.41 12.40
N ALA A 323 -0.47 -17.64 11.34
CA ALA A 323 0.15 -16.61 10.50
C ALA A 323 -0.76 -16.13 9.36
N LYS A 324 -1.85 -16.87 9.06
CA LYS A 324 -2.68 -16.70 7.87
C LYS A 324 -1.85 -16.75 6.58
N ALA A 325 -0.95 -17.71 6.51
CA ALA A 325 0.00 -17.86 5.41
C ALA A 325 -0.01 -19.27 4.81
N PRO A 326 -0.24 -19.41 3.49
CA PRO A 326 -0.07 -20.68 2.78
C PRO A 326 1.40 -20.93 2.45
N TYR A 327 1.75 -22.21 2.29
CA TYR A 327 3.05 -22.62 1.78
C TYR A 327 2.99 -23.98 1.12
N LEU A 328 3.98 -24.28 0.28
CA LEU A 328 4.13 -25.58 -0.36
C LEU A 328 5.45 -26.19 0.13
N PHE A 329 5.45 -27.53 0.25
CA PHE A 329 6.67 -28.28 0.48
C PHE A 329 6.71 -29.53 -0.38
N ASN A 330 7.85 -29.75 -1.05
CA ASN A 330 8.16 -30.97 -1.78
C ASN A 330 9.31 -31.69 -1.05
N PRO A 331 9.04 -32.77 -0.29
CA PRO A 331 10.05 -33.46 0.49
C PRO A 331 11.09 -34.20 -0.38
N THR A 332 10.75 -34.60 -1.59
CA THR A 332 11.66 -35.32 -2.49
C THR A 332 12.82 -34.45 -2.95
N ILE A 333 12.55 -33.21 -3.31
CA ILE A 333 13.55 -32.23 -3.78
C ILE A 333 13.89 -31.22 -2.69
N ARG A 334 13.30 -31.34 -1.50
CA ARG A 334 13.50 -30.47 -0.33
C ARG A 334 13.23 -28.98 -0.63
N GLU A 335 12.22 -28.75 -1.45
CA GLU A 335 11.86 -27.40 -1.89
C GLU A 335 10.65 -26.89 -1.12
N PHE A 336 10.83 -25.75 -0.45
CA PHE A 336 9.79 -24.99 0.24
C PHE A 336 9.46 -23.72 -0.53
N ILE A 337 8.17 -23.43 -0.69
CA ILE A 337 7.68 -22.22 -1.35
C ILE A 337 6.67 -21.53 -0.43
N THR A 338 6.90 -20.26 -0.15
CA THR A 338 5.97 -19.39 0.58
C THR A 338 5.38 -18.36 -0.39
N TYR A 339 4.08 -18.06 -0.27
CA TYR A 339 3.35 -17.25 -1.25
C TYR A 339 2.04 -16.73 -0.65
N ASP A 340 1.29 -15.89 -1.37
CA ASP A 340 -0.12 -15.59 -1.10
C ASP A 340 -1.03 -16.45 -2.00
N ASP A 341 -2.15 -16.95 -1.44
CA ASP A 341 -3.25 -17.57 -2.17
C ASP A 341 -4.55 -16.80 -1.93
N GLU A 342 -5.67 -17.21 -2.54
CA GLU A 342 -6.97 -16.55 -2.38
C GLU A 342 -7.41 -16.49 -0.90
N TRP A 343 -7.09 -17.52 -0.11
CA TRP A 343 -7.43 -17.54 1.31
C TRP A 343 -6.63 -16.52 2.12
N SER A 344 -5.32 -16.40 1.91
CA SER A 344 -4.50 -15.40 2.60
C SER A 344 -4.88 -13.98 2.16
N VAL A 345 -5.16 -13.78 0.86
CA VAL A 345 -5.64 -12.50 0.31
C VAL A 345 -6.98 -12.10 0.93
N GLN A 346 -7.93 -13.03 1.05
CA GLN A 346 -9.21 -12.78 1.72
C GLN A 346 -9.01 -12.32 3.18
N ASN A 347 -8.12 -12.98 3.92
CA ASN A 347 -7.80 -12.58 5.30
C ASN A 347 -7.17 -11.17 5.35
N LYS A 348 -6.29 -10.83 4.42
CA LYS A 348 -5.67 -9.50 4.30
C LYS A 348 -6.71 -8.44 3.94
N CYS A 349 -7.59 -8.69 2.98
CA CYS A 349 -8.67 -7.77 2.62
C CYS A 349 -9.64 -7.55 3.79
N THR A 350 -10.01 -8.62 4.50
CA THR A 350 -10.82 -8.53 5.73
C THR A 350 -10.13 -7.70 6.81
N TYR A 351 -8.82 -7.87 6.98
CA TYR A 351 -8.03 -7.06 7.92
C TYR A 351 -8.06 -5.57 7.52
N VAL A 352 -7.84 -5.26 6.25
CA VAL A 352 -7.87 -3.88 5.71
C VAL A 352 -9.20 -3.20 6.01
N LEU A 353 -10.31 -3.89 5.75
CA LEU A 353 -11.66 -3.36 6.02
C LEU A 353 -11.92 -3.15 7.52
N ASN A 354 -11.54 -4.12 8.35
CA ASN A 354 -11.77 -4.08 9.79
C ASN A 354 -10.91 -3.03 10.54
N HIS A 355 -9.85 -2.54 9.89
CA HIS A 355 -8.94 -1.54 10.48
C HIS A 355 -9.01 -0.17 9.77
N ASP A 356 -10.01 0.06 8.90
CA ASP A 356 -10.20 1.32 8.17
C ASP A 356 -8.94 1.76 7.40
N MET A 357 -8.17 0.81 6.87
CA MET A 357 -7.02 1.10 6.01
C MET A 357 -7.48 1.64 4.66
N ALA A 358 -6.57 2.32 3.93
CA ALA A 358 -6.88 2.87 2.61
C ALA A 358 -7.23 1.81 1.56
N GLY A 359 -6.62 0.63 1.64
CA GLY A 359 -6.84 -0.46 0.69
C GLY A 359 -5.67 -1.41 0.59
N VAL A 360 -5.50 -2.00 -0.60
CA VAL A 360 -4.42 -2.95 -0.90
C VAL A 360 -3.62 -2.52 -2.12
N MET A 361 -2.35 -2.91 -2.16
CA MET A 361 -1.53 -2.89 -3.37
C MET A 361 -0.89 -4.25 -3.60
N PHE A 362 -0.44 -4.52 -4.81
CA PHE A 362 0.24 -5.78 -5.10
C PHE A 362 1.43 -5.63 -6.04
N TRP A 363 2.46 -6.40 -5.77
CA TRP A 363 3.62 -6.62 -6.61
C TRP A 363 3.55 -8.03 -7.20
N GLU A 364 3.48 -8.25 -8.48
CA GLU A 364 3.23 -7.31 -9.57
C GLU A 364 2.20 -7.93 -10.56
N TYR A 365 1.58 -7.12 -11.37
CA TYR A 365 0.40 -7.47 -12.17
C TYR A 365 0.58 -8.70 -13.05
N SER A 366 1.72 -8.82 -13.76
CA SER A 366 1.96 -9.94 -14.68
C SER A 366 2.21 -11.29 -13.99
N SER A 367 2.32 -11.31 -12.68
CA SER A 367 2.53 -12.54 -11.90
C SER A 367 1.25 -13.34 -11.67
N ASP A 368 0.08 -12.73 -11.91
CA ASP A 368 -1.25 -13.38 -11.81
C ASP A 368 -2.02 -13.26 -13.12
N GLU A 369 -1.49 -13.87 -14.19
CA GLU A 369 -2.02 -13.77 -15.57
C GLU A 369 -3.47 -14.19 -15.71
N LYS A 370 -3.99 -15.05 -14.83
CA LYS A 370 -5.39 -15.52 -14.80
C LYS A 370 -6.26 -14.76 -13.79
N GLU A 371 -5.70 -13.74 -13.17
CA GLU A 371 -6.39 -12.83 -12.24
C GLU A 371 -7.03 -13.52 -11.01
N TYR A 372 -6.50 -14.66 -10.58
CA TYR A 372 -7.03 -15.39 -9.42
C TYR A 372 -7.02 -14.57 -8.13
N LEU A 373 -5.87 -13.92 -7.83
CA LEU A 373 -5.75 -13.07 -6.65
C LEU A 373 -6.43 -11.71 -6.85
N LEU A 374 -6.40 -11.17 -8.07
CA LEU A 374 -7.09 -9.92 -8.39
C LEU A 374 -8.60 -10.07 -8.28
N ASP A 375 -9.17 -11.21 -8.69
CA ASP A 375 -10.58 -11.53 -8.50
C ASP A 375 -10.94 -11.65 -7.01
N GLN A 376 -10.08 -12.29 -6.22
CA GLN A 376 -10.28 -12.39 -4.78
C GLN A 376 -10.24 -11.02 -4.09
N ILE A 377 -9.39 -10.08 -4.53
CA ILE A 377 -9.36 -8.71 -3.99
C ILE A 377 -10.69 -7.97 -4.31
N ASN A 378 -11.32 -8.27 -5.43
CA ASN A 378 -12.55 -7.63 -5.89
C ASN A 378 -13.84 -8.32 -5.41
N SER A 379 -13.74 -9.50 -4.74
CA SER A 379 -14.89 -10.24 -4.21
C SER A 379 -15.41 -9.61 -2.91
#